data_ea863cb8167b7482a73f7cf3456d0b0c
#
_entry.id   ea863cb8167b7482a73f7cf3456d0b0c
#
_cell.length_a   1.000
_cell.length_b   1.000
_cell.length_c   1.000
_cell.angle_alpha   90.00
_cell.angle_beta   90.00
_cell.angle_gamma   90.00
#
_symmetry.space_group_name_H-M   'P 1'
#
loop_
_entity.id
_entity.type
_entity.pdbx_description
1 polymer ?
#
loop_
_entity_poly.entity_id
_entity_poly.type
_entity_poly.pdbx_seq_one_letter_code
_entity_poly.pdbx_strand_id
1 'polypeptide(L)'
;MRYQLKQIHCRPWTLSGLSLKLIESHYENNYGGALRRLNAITEQLEALDFAKAPGYVINGLKREELAALNSTLLHELYFASMGGEGKVTSAMAEALARDFGSVQRWRTEFSAMGYALGGGSGWVLLSWMPRDGRLINQYASEHSQAVAGGIPLLALDMYEHAYHIAFGANAVAYVDTFLRNVDWQAVEGRLDDATKVAPPRPLVQKEFGDLPGVGVEEVRAMLAEGKPLQLIDTRPKHFVSRQQDIAEGVTWRDPERVGEWMGELSREEPVVVYCAYGFHVGCRTALALREAGFDARYMTVGHSGWKAVGAPVKMNA
;
A
#
# COMPACT_ATOMS: atom_id res chain seq x y z
N MET A 1 -14.91 -14.91 20.80
CA MET A 1 -15.93 -13.96 20.22
C MET A 1 -16.50 -14.58 18.96
N ARG A 2 -17.82 -14.59 18.72
CA ARG A 2 -18.41 -15.15 17.50
C ARG A 2 -18.76 -14.03 16.52
N TYR A 3 -18.37 -14.21 15.27
CA TYR A 3 -18.76 -13.34 14.17
C TYR A 3 -20.23 -13.53 13.80
N GLN A 4 -20.88 -12.47 13.35
CA GLN A 4 -22.29 -12.47 12.99
C GLN A 4 -22.49 -12.03 11.55
N LEU A 5 -23.48 -12.59 10.87
CA LEU A 5 -23.87 -12.15 9.54
C LEU A 5 -24.32 -10.69 9.56
N LYS A 6 -23.87 -9.92 8.58
CA LYS A 6 -24.39 -8.60 8.28
C LYS A 6 -25.52 -8.70 7.26
N GLN A 7 -26.52 -7.83 7.40
CA GLN A 7 -27.61 -7.81 6.43
C GLN A 7 -27.14 -7.23 5.09
N ILE A 8 -27.82 -7.63 4.00
CA ILE A 8 -27.68 -6.99 2.69
C ILE A 8 -28.32 -5.60 2.77
N HIS A 9 -27.60 -4.57 2.31
CA HIS A 9 -28.10 -3.19 2.27
C HIS A 9 -28.94 -2.88 1.03
N CYS A 10 -28.69 -3.55 -0.09
CA CYS A 10 -29.47 -3.42 -1.31
C CYS A 10 -30.69 -4.35 -1.30
N ARG A 11 -31.68 -4.04 -2.13
CA ARG A 11 -32.80 -4.93 -2.42
C ARG A 11 -32.40 -5.84 -3.59
N PRO A 12 -32.16 -7.15 -3.38
CA PRO A 12 -31.62 -8.02 -4.44
C PRO A 12 -32.47 -8.03 -5.72
N TRP A 13 -33.78 -7.93 -5.59
CA TRP A 13 -34.72 -7.93 -6.73
C TRP A 13 -34.72 -6.62 -7.56
N THR A 14 -34.02 -5.57 -7.11
CA THR A 14 -33.87 -4.33 -7.88
C THR A 14 -32.55 -4.24 -8.62
N LEU A 15 -31.65 -5.21 -8.43
CA LEU A 15 -30.35 -5.23 -9.09
C LEU A 15 -30.55 -5.51 -10.60
N SER A 16 -29.96 -4.66 -11.42
CA SER A 16 -30.09 -4.77 -12.88
C SER A 16 -29.19 -5.88 -13.43
N GLY A 17 -29.82 -6.97 -13.93
CA GLY A 17 -29.11 -8.08 -14.57
C GLY A 17 -28.44 -9.09 -13.62
N LEU A 18 -28.51 -8.90 -12.31
CA LEU A 18 -28.13 -9.91 -11.31
C LEU A 18 -29.41 -10.59 -10.81
N SER A 19 -29.53 -11.90 -11.03
CA SER A 19 -30.75 -12.62 -10.65
C SER A 19 -30.86 -12.76 -9.12
N LEU A 20 -32.11 -12.73 -8.61
CA LEU A 20 -32.38 -12.98 -7.19
C LEU A 20 -31.77 -14.31 -6.74
N LYS A 21 -31.94 -15.37 -7.51
CA LYS A 21 -31.38 -16.71 -7.24
C LYS A 21 -29.85 -16.68 -7.07
N LEU A 22 -29.15 -15.90 -7.89
CA LEU A 22 -27.71 -15.74 -7.80
C LEU A 22 -27.31 -15.08 -6.47
N ILE A 23 -27.97 -13.97 -6.13
CA ILE A 23 -27.69 -13.21 -4.91
C ILE A 23 -28.05 -14.02 -3.65
N GLU A 24 -29.18 -14.67 -3.62
CA GLU A 24 -29.57 -15.55 -2.51
C GLU A 24 -28.56 -16.68 -2.31
N SER A 25 -28.21 -17.40 -3.38
CA SER A 25 -27.21 -18.47 -3.29
C SER A 25 -25.84 -17.96 -2.81
N HIS A 26 -25.39 -16.81 -3.32
CA HIS A 26 -24.13 -16.21 -2.96
C HIS A 26 -24.11 -15.78 -1.46
N TYR A 27 -25.19 -15.16 -0.99
CA TYR A 27 -25.31 -14.73 0.39
C TYR A 27 -25.42 -15.92 1.37
N GLU A 28 -26.32 -16.86 1.10
CA GLU A 28 -26.62 -17.96 2.03
C GLU A 28 -25.51 -19.02 2.06
N ASN A 29 -24.99 -19.40 0.89
CA ASN A 29 -24.04 -20.51 0.78
C ASN A 29 -22.59 -20.03 0.92
N ASN A 30 -22.19 -18.99 0.20
CA ASN A 30 -20.78 -18.56 0.15
C ASN A 30 -20.42 -17.63 1.29
N TYR A 31 -21.12 -16.50 1.45
CA TYR A 31 -20.87 -15.61 2.60
C TYR A 31 -21.23 -16.28 3.92
N GLY A 32 -22.42 -16.89 4.02
CA GLY A 32 -22.83 -17.64 5.21
C GLY A 32 -21.89 -18.82 5.51
N GLY A 33 -21.41 -19.51 4.46
CA GLY A 33 -20.41 -20.57 4.57
C GLY A 33 -19.08 -20.09 5.12
N ALA A 34 -18.56 -18.96 4.61
CA ALA A 34 -17.33 -18.35 5.09
C ALA A 34 -17.42 -17.99 6.58
N LEU A 35 -18.53 -17.38 6.99
CA LEU A 35 -18.75 -17.01 8.39
C LEU A 35 -18.86 -18.22 9.32
N ARG A 36 -19.57 -19.27 8.92
CA ARG A 36 -19.64 -20.52 9.70
C ARG A 36 -18.26 -21.15 9.86
N ARG A 37 -17.46 -21.19 8.78
CA ARG A 37 -16.08 -21.68 8.80
C ARG A 37 -15.21 -20.85 9.73
N LEU A 38 -15.29 -19.52 9.65
CA LEU A 38 -14.54 -18.60 10.51
C LEU A 38 -14.84 -18.84 11.99
N ASN A 39 -16.12 -18.97 12.35
CA ASN A 39 -16.53 -19.26 13.72
C ASN A 39 -16.01 -20.61 14.22
N ALA A 40 -16.08 -21.66 13.38
CA ALA A 40 -15.56 -22.99 13.75
C ALA A 40 -14.04 -22.99 13.94
N ILE A 41 -13.30 -22.25 13.13
CA ILE A 41 -11.85 -22.09 13.26
C ILE A 41 -11.52 -21.29 14.52
N THR A 42 -12.26 -20.24 14.81
CA THR A 42 -12.08 -19.43 16.02
C THR A 42 -12.26 -20.27 17.28
N GLU A 43 -13.27 -21.15 17.34
CA GLU A 43 -13.46 -22.08 18.45
C GLU A 43 -12.27 -23.04 18.62
N GLN A 44 -11.73 -23.56 17.52
CA GLN A 44 -10.57 -24.45 17.58
C GLN A 44 -9.32 -23.72 18.08
N LEU A 45 -9.11 -22.48 17.63
CA LEU A 45 -7.98 -21.64 18.07
C LEU A 45 -8.10 -21.25 19.54
N GLU A 46 -9.31 -20.93 20.03
CA GLU A 46 -9.57 -20.62 21.44
C GLU A 46 -9.28 -21.84 22.36
N ALA A 47 -9.52 -23.04 21.86
CA ALA A 47 -9.27 -24.29 22.60
C ALA A 47 -7.82 -24.83 22.48
N LEU A 48 -7.01 -24.23 21.56
CA LEU A 48 -5.68 -24.75 21.24
C LEU A 48 -4.64 -24.38 22.31
N ASP A 49 -3.91 -25.38 22.82
CA ASP A 49 -2.69 -25.14 23.61
C ASP A 49 -1.51 -24.86 22.65
N PHE A 50 -1.27 -23.59 22.37
CA PHE A 50 -0.20 -23.17 21.45
C PHE A 50 1.20 -23.60 21.88
N ALA A 51 1.44 -23.85 23.18
CA ALA A 51 2.74 -24.30 23.67
C ALA A 51 3.02 -25.77 23.34
N LYS A 52 1.96 -26.59 23.16
CA LYS A 52 2.06 -28.03 22.91
C LYS A 52 1.63 -28.44 21.50
N ALA A 53 0.87 -27.58 20.81
CA ALA A 53 0.33 -27.91 19.49
C ALA A 53 1.45 -28.10 18.47
N PRO A 54 1.35 -29.10 17.59
CA PRO A 54 2.28 -29.26 16.47
C PRO A 54 2.23 -28.07 15.51
N GLY A 55 3.38 -27.66 14.97
CA GLY A 55 3.47 -26.50 14.08
C GLY A 55 2.55 -26.56 12.87
N TYR A 56 2.32 -27.74 12.29
CA TYR A 56 1.41 -27.90 11.15
C TYR A 56 -0.06 -27.66 11.52
N VAL A 57 -0.47 -27.93 12.76
CA VAL A 57 -1.83 -27.62 13.25
C VAL A 57 -1.99 -26.11 13.40
N ILE A 58 -1.00 -25.46 14.05
CA ILE A 58 -0.97 -23.99 14.21
C ILE A 58 -1.02 -23.30 12.84
N ASN A 59 -0.12 -23.68 11.93
CA ASN A 59 -0.05 -23.12 10.59
C ASN A 59 -1.34 -23.37 9.79
N GLY A 60 -1.91 -24.56 9.87
CA GLY A 60 -3.15 -24.92 9.20
C GLY A 60 -4.31 -24.03 9.68
N LEU A 61 -4.54 -23.97 10.99
CA LEU A 61 -5.63 -23.17 11.55
C LEU A 61 -5.46 -21.66 11.28
N LYS A 62 -4.24 -21.11 11.40
CA LYS A 62 -3.98 -19.68 11.14
C LYS A 62 -4.11 -19.31 9.67
N ARG A 63 -3.76 -20.20 8.74
CA ARG A 63 -4.03 -20.03 7.31
C ARG A 63 -5.52 -20.01 7.02
N GLU A 64 -6.25 -20.97 7.58
CA GLU A 64 -7.69 -21.10 7.42
C GLU A 64 -8.45 -19.93 8.06
N GLU A 65 -8.01 -19.45 9.20
CA GLU A 65 -8.55 -18.25 9.85
C GLU A 65 -8.43 -17.04 8.92
N LEU A 66 -7.23 -16.78 8.37
CA LEU A 66 -7.00 -15.67 7.45
C LEU A 66 -7.89 -15.75 6.20
N ALA A 67 -7.96 -16.94 5.59
CA ALA A 67 -8.80 -17.16 4.40
C ALA A 67 -10.29 -16.97 4.71
N ALA A 68 -10.79 -17.53 5.81
CA ALA A 68 -12.19 -17.42 6.19
C ALA A 68 -12.56 -16.00 6.65
N LEU A 69 -11.66 -15.30 7.35
CA LEU A 69 -11.86 -13.92 7.76
C LEU A 69 -11.95 -12.99 6.55
N ASN A 70 -10.96 -13.05 5.66
CA ASN A 70 -10.98 -12.23 4.44
C ASN A 70 -12.17 -12.59 3.53
N SER A 71 -12.50 -13.88 3.37
CA SER A 71 -13.71 -14.28 2.64
C SER A 71 -14.96 -13.62 3.24
N THR A 72 -15.10 -13.63 4.55
CA THR A 72 -16.23 -12.99 5.24
C THR A 72 -16.25 -11.48 4.96
N LEU A 73 -15.13 -10.78 5.16
CA LEU A 73 -15.04 -9.33 5.00
C LEU A 73 -15.22 -8.88 3.55
N LEU A 74 -14.68 -9.63 2.58
CA LEU A 74 -14.79 -9.30 1.16
C LEU A 74 -16.21 -9.53 0.64
N HIS A 75 -16.91 -10.56 1.11
CA HIS A 75 -18.33 -10.73 0.80
C HIS A 75 -19.18 -9.61 1.42
N GLU A 76 -18.92 -9.21 2.65
CA GLU A 76 -19.59 -8.06 3.27
C GLU A 76 -19.40 -6.80 2.43
N LEU A 77 -18.19 -6.55 1.96
CA LEU A 77 -17.87 -5.41 1.11
C LEU A 77 -18.53 -5.52 -0.27
N TYR A 78 -18.52 -6.71 -0.88
CA TYR A 78 -19.20 -6.97 -2.14
C TYR A 78 -20.69 -6.61 -2.07
N PHE A 79 -21.40 -7.14 -1.07
CA PHE A 79 -22.82 -6.85 -0.89
C PHE A 79 -23.09 -5.40 -0.52
N ALA A 80 -22.23 -4.77 0.27
CA ALA A 80 -22.34 -3.35 0.63
C ALA A 80 -21.98 -2.40 -0.51
N SER A 81 -21.45 -2.92 -1.61
CA SER A 81 -21.08 -2.11 -2.79
C SER A 81 -22.16 -2.09 -3.87
N MET A 82 -23.24 -2.86 -3.70
CA MET A 82 -24.30 -2.99 -4.69
C MET A 82 -25.57 -2.24 -4.30
N GLY A 83 -26.42 -1.97 -5.29
CA GLY A 83 -27.73 -1.32 -5.13
C GLY A 83 -27.82 0.08 -5.70
N GLY A 84 -26.74 0.56 -6.31
CA GLY A 84 -26.70 1.82 -7.05
C GLY A 84 -26.94 1.64 -8.55
N GLU A 85 -26.74 2.71 -9.30
CA GLU A 85 -26.89 2.77 -10.76
C GLU A 85 -25.55 2.73 -11.52
N GLY A 86 -24.45 2.43 -10.82
CA GLY A 86 -23.10 2.41 -11.41
C GLY A 86 -22.57 3.79 -11.83
N LYS A 87 -23.25 4.87 -11.43
CA LYS A 87 -22.85 6.25 -11.75
C LYS A 87 -21.86 6.74 -10.70
N VAL A 88 -20.62 6.98 -11.13
CA VAL A 88 -19.56 7.49 -10.27
C VAL A 88 -19.91 8.88 -9.75
N THR A 89 -19.78 9.11 -8.45
CA THR A 89 -19.98 10.43 -7.82
C THR A 89 -18.85 11.41 -8.20
N SER A 90 -19.07 12.71 -8.04
CA SER A 90 -18.06 13.72 -8.41
C SER A 90 -16.77 13.55 -7.61
N ALA A 91 -16.84 13.33 -6.30
CA ALA A 91 -15.67 13.15 -5.44
C ALA A 91 -14.88 11.88 -5.80
N MET A 92 -15.58 10.78 -6.07
CA MET A 92 -14.91 9.56 -6.55
C MET A 92 -14.30 9.73 -7.93
N ALA A 93 -14.95 10.48 -8.83
CA ALA A 93 -14.40 10.76 -10.16
C ALA A 93 -13.09 11.57 -10.07
N GLU A 94 -13.02 12.56 -9.19
CA GLU A 94 -11.81 13.33 -8.90
C GLU A 94 -10.69 12.45 -8.34
N ALA A 95 -10.99 11.61 -7.34
CA ALA A 95 -10.01 10.68 -6.75
C ALA A 95 -9.49 9.67 -7.77
N LEU A 96 -10.37 9.06 -8.58
CA LEU A 96 -9.98 8.14 -9.64
C LEU A 96 -9.17 8.83 -10.74
N ALA A 97 -9.54 10.05 -11.13
CA ALA A 97 -8.80 10.81 -12.12
C ALA A 97 -7.41 11.20 -11.61
N ARG A 98 -7.29 11.59 -10.35
CA ARG A 98 -6.00 11.90 -9.72
C ARG A 98 -5.04 10.71 -9.76
N ASP A 99 -5.52 9.51 -9.40
CA ASP A 99 -4.65 8.36 -9.15
C ASP A 99 -4.45 7.46 -10.39
N PHE A 100 -5.43 7.44 -11.30
CA PHE A 100 -5.40 6.62 -12.52
C PHE A 100 -5.33 7.45 -13.84
N GLY A 101 -5.39 8.79 -13.74
CA GLY A 101 -5.40 9.70 -14.87
C GLY A 101 -6.81 9.99 -15.44
N SER A 102 -7.76 9.05 -15.32
CA SER A 102 -9.18 9.27 -15.63
C SER A 102 -10.05 8.16 -15.07
N VAL A 103 -11.36 8.41 -14.87
CA VAL A 103 -12.36 7.39 -14.52
C VAL A 103 -12.39 6.26 -15.55
N GLN A 104 -12.30 6.63 -16.84
CA GLN A 104 -12.34 5.63 -17.92
C GLN A 104 -11.10 4.71 -17.88
N ARG A 105 -9.92 5.24 -17.62
CA ARG A 105 -8.71 4.43 -17.49
C ARG A 105 -8.78 3.49 -16.28
N TRP A 106 -9.23 4.00 -15.14
CA TRP A 106 -9.51 3.16 -13.97
C TRP A 106 -10.47 2.02 -14.32
N ARG A 107 -11.61 2.34 -14.93
CA ARG A 107 -12.62 1.35 -15.31
C ARG A 107 -12.06 0.29 -16.24
N THR A 108 -11.28 0.70 -17.23
CA THR A 108 -10.63 -0.23 -18.18
C THR A 108 -9.70 -1.18 -17.46
N GLU A 109 -8.85 -0.68 -16.55
CA GLU A 109 -7.92 -1.49 -15.75
C GLU A 109 -8.67 -2.45 -14.83
N PHE A 110 -9.62 -1.93 -14.04
CA PHE A 110 -10.43 -2.74 -13.10
C PHE A 110 -11.20 -3.86 -13.82
N SER A 111 -11.85 -3.54 -14.96
CA SER A 111 -12.55 -4.52 -15.77
C SER A 111 -11.62 -5.56 -16.38
N ALA A 112 -10.47 -5.14 -16.92
CA ALA A 112 -9.49 -6.06 -17.50
C ALA A 112 -8.95 -7.05 -16.46
N MET A 113 -8.75 -6.62 -15.21
CA MET A 113 -8.37 -7.51 -14.11
C MET A 113 -9.47 -8.53 -13.81
N GLY A 114 -10.75 -8.09 -13.80
CA GLY A 114 -11.89 -9.00 -13.66
C GLY A 114 -11.96 -10.02 -14.80
N TYR A 115 -11.79 -9.59 -16.03
CA TYR A 115 -11.79 -10.49 -17.20
C TYR A 115 -10.66 -11.52 -17.13
N ALA A 116 -9.49 -11.10 -16.67
CA ALA A 116 -8.33 -11.98 -16.52
C ALA A 116 -8.52 -13.05 -15.43
N LEU A 117 -9.42 -12.85 -14.47
CA LEU A 117 -9.81 -13.83 -13.46
C LEU A 117 -10.97 -14.73 -13.91
N GLY A 118 -11.57 -14.48 -15.06
CA GLY A 118 -12.69 -15.27 -15.59
C GLY A 118 -12.28 -16.74 -15.83
N GLY A 119 -13.12 -17.69 -15.37
CA GLY A 119 -12.84 -19.12 -15.41
C GLY A 119 -11.86 -19.62 -14.33
N GLY A 120 -11.50 -18.75 -13.38
CA GLY A 120 -10.69 -19.06 -12.21
C GLY A 120 -11.37 -18.63 -10.93
N SER A 121 -10.61 -18.08 -10.01
CA SER A 121 -11.09 -17.57 -8.73
C SER A 121 -10.34 -16.29 -8.34
N GLY A 122 -10.94 -15.51 -7.48
CA GLY A 122 -10.27 -14.35 -6.91
C GLY A 122 -11.15 -13.13 -6.73
N TRP A 123 -10.47 -12.01 -6.48
CA TRP A 123 -11.09 -10.71 -6.25
C TRP A 123 -10.35 -9.62 -7.01
N VAL A 124 -11.10 -8.64 -7.48
CA VAL A 124 -10.53 -7.34 -7.88
C VAL A 124 -11.01 -6.31 -6.87
N LEU A 125 -10.07 -5.60 -6.27
CA LEU A 125 -10.36 -4.64 -5.21
C LEU A 125 -9.91 -3.25 -5.64
N LEU A 126 -10.72 -2.23 -5.39
CA LEU A 126 -10.27 -0.85 -5.32
C LEU A 126 -9.92 -0.57 -3.87
N SER A 127 -8.67 -0.24 -3.58
CA SER A 127 -8.16 -0.05 -2.22
C SER A 127 -7.54 1.33 -2.04
N TRP A 128 -7.76 1.94 -0.86
CA TRP A 128 -7.03 3.11 -0.41
C TRP A 128 -5.73 2.69 0.27
N MET A 129 -4.64 3.35 -0.07
CA MET A 129 -3.32 3.15 0.55
C MET A 129 -3.00 4.34 1.45
N PRO A 130 -3.21 4.25 2.78
CA PRO A 130 -2.93 5.35 3.70
C PRO A 130 -1.46 5.81 3.69
N ARG A 131 -0.53 4.87 3.47
CA ARG A 131 0.89 5.17 3.35
C ARG A 131 1.19 6.17 2.24
N ASP A 132 0.56 5.97 1.08
CA ASP A 132 0.89 6.69 -0.15
C ASP A 132 -0.15 7.77 -0.48
N GLY A 133 -1.28 7.82 0.26
CA GLY A 133 -2.37 8.76 0.05
C GLY A 133 -3.07 8.60 -1.31
N ARG A 134 -3.17 7.36 -1.83
CA ARG A 134 -3.70 7.08 -3.15
C ARG A 134 -4.55 5.83 -3.23
N LEU A 135 -5.36 5.76 -4.27
CA LEU A 135 -6.10 4.57 -4.68
C LEU A 135 -5.23 3.65 -5.53
N ILE A 136 -5.42 2.35 -5.37
CA ILE A 136 -4.86 1.31 -6.24
C ILE A 136 -5.92 0.28 -6.59
N ASN A 137 -5.83 -0.35 -7.77
CA ASN A 137 -6.49 -1.61 -8.04
C ASN A 137 -5.61 -2.75 -7.54
N GLN A 138 -6.22 -3.69 -6.83
CA GLN A 138 -5.53 -4.83 -6.24
C GLN A 138 -6.10 -6.13 -6.85
N TYR A 139 -5.20 -6.99 -7.27
CA TYR A 139 -5.49 -8.38 -7.65
C TYR A 139 -5.34 -9.30 -6.44
N ALA A 140 -6.26 -10.26 -6.28
CA ALA A 140 -6.15 -11.33 -5.31
C ALA A 140 -6.68 -12.63 -5.94
N SER A 141 -5.83 -13.64 -6.13
CA SER A 141 -6.26 -14.93 -6.69
C SER A 141 -6.98 -15.82 -5.67
N GLU A 142 -6.86 -15.49 -4.40
CA GLU A 142 -7.53 -16.18 -3.29
C GLU A 142 -7.83 -15.22 -2.14
N HIS A 143 -8.66 -15.65 -1.18
CA HIS A 143 -9.07 -14.82 -0.05
C HIS A 143 -7.92 -14.35 0.86
N SER A 144 -6.83 -15.10 0.96
CA SER A 144 -5.70 -14.77 1.84
C SER A 144 -4.81 -13.63 1.32
N GLN A 145 -5.01 -13.20 0.08
CA GLN A 145 -4.18 -12.18 -0.57
C GLN A 145 -4.77 -10.78 -0.37
N ALA A 146 -4.17 -10.03 0.53
CA ALA A 146 -4.48 -8.61 0.73
C ALA A 146 -3.19 -7.80 0.74
N VAL A 147 -3.23 -6.57 0.17
CA VAL A 147 -2.10 -5.66 0.27
C VAL A 147 -1.97 -5.16 1.70
N ALA A 148 -0.78 -5.33 2.29
CA ALA A 148 -0.54 -4.91 3.67
C ALA A 148 -0.78 -3.39 3.84
N GLY A 149 -1.65 -3.04 4.79
CA GLY A 149 -2.03 -1.66 5.06
C GLY A 149 -3.00 -1.03 4.05
N GLY A 150 -3.47 -1.76 3.04
CA GLY A 150 -4.53 -1.32 2.14
C GLY A 150 -5.91 -1.44 2.79
N ILE A 151 -6.79 -0.48 2.49
CA ILE A 151 -8.18 -0.46 2.94
C ILE A 151 -9.08 -0.67 1.72
N PRO A 152 -9.69 -1.86 1.54
CA PRO A 152 -10.58 -2.11 0.41
C PRO A 152 -11.85 -1.25 0.47
N LEU A 153 -12.18 -0.60 -0.64
CA LEU A 153 -13.35 0.27 -0.79
C LEU A 153 -14.43 -0.35 -1.67
N LEU A 154 -14.02 -1.12 -2.67
CA LEU A 154 -14.89 -1.84 -3.61
C LEU A 154 -14.30 -3.22 -3.83
N ALA A 155 -15.13 -4.26 -3.81
CA ALA A 155 -14.74 -5.64 -4.10
C ALA A 155 -15.61 -6.21 -5.22
N LEU A 156 -14.96 -6.71 -6.26
CA LEU A 156 -15.57 -7.54 -7.30
C LEU A 156 -15.19 -8.98 -7.04
N ASP A 157 -16.17 -9.83 -6.81
CA ASP A 157 -15.99 -11.27 -6.64
C ASP A 157 -15.91 -11.96 -8.01
N MET A 158 -14.80 -12.65 -8.26
CA MET A 158 -14.55 -13.39 -9.50
C MET A 158 -14.51 -14.90 -9.30
N TYR A 159 -14.92 -15.40 -8.13
CA TYR A 159 -15.21 -16.81 -7.96
C TYR A 159 -16.46 -17.21 -8.78
N GLU A 160 -16.47 -18.39 -9.35
CA GLU A 160 -17.58 -18.86 -10.21
C GLU A 160 -18.95 -18.79 -9.51
N HIS A 161 -19.01 -18.96 -8.20
CA HIS A 161 -20.25 -18.82 -7.44
C HIS A 161 -20.89 -17.44 -7.53
N ALA A 162 -20.11 -16.39 -7.82
CA ALA A 162 -20.59 -15.03 -7.94
C ALA A 162 -21.29 -14.77 -9.28
N TYR A 163 -21.10 -15.62 -10.30
CA TYR A 163 -21.67 -15.35 -11.62
C TYR A 163 -22.18 -16.58 -12.40
N HIS A 164 -21.67 -17.78 -12.14
CA HIS A 164 -21.93 -18.93 -12.99
C HIS A 164 -23.43 -19.30 -13.11
N ILE A 165 -24.21 -19.12 -12.05
CA ILE A 165 -25.67 -19.42 -12.06
C ILE A 165 -26.43 -18.57 -13.10
N ALA A 166 -26.03 -17.31 -13.31
CA ALA A 166 -26.74 -16.38 -14.18
C ALA A 166 -26.03 -16.11 -15.51
N PHE A 167 -24.70 -16.22 -15.56
CA PHE A 167 -23.89 -15.85 -16.72
C PHE A 167 -23.15 -17.05 -17.35
N GLY A 168 -23.18 -18.21 -16.71
CA GLY A 168 -22.35 -19.35 -17.14
C GLY A 168 -20.87 -18.96 -17.15
N ALA A 169 -20.15 -19.26 -18.21
CA ALA A 169 -18.75 -18.91 -18.39
C ALA A 169 -18.52 -17.45 -18.86
N ASN A 170 -19.57 -16.65 -19.04
CA ASN A 170 -19.45 -15.28 -19.55
C ASN A 170 -19.10 -14.28 -18.43
N ALA A 171 -17.87 -14.38 -17.94
CA ALA A 171 -17.34 -13.48 -16.90
C ALA A 171 -17.34 -12.01 -17.33
N VAL A 172 -17.15 -11.71 -18.62
CA VAL A 172 -17.19 -10.34 -19.16
C VAL A 172 -18.55 -9.69 -18.90
N ALA A 173 -19.63 -10.38 -19.26
CA ALA A 173 -20.98 -9.87 -19.04
C ALA A 173 -21.30 -9.68 -17.55
N TYR A 174 -20.76 -10.54 -16.69
CA TYR A 174 -20.90 -10.40 -15.24
C TYR A 174 -20.18 -9.15 -14.71
N VAL A 175 -18.91 -8.94 -15.05
CA VAL A 175 -18.14 -7.76 -14.62
C VAL A 175 -18.83 -6.47 -15.04
N ASP A 176 -19.30 -6.38 -16.28
CA ASP A 176 -20.04 -5.22 -16.77
C ASP A 176 -21.36 -5.03 -16.01
N THR A 177 -22.03 -6.13 -15.67
CA THR A 177 -23.27 -6.08 -14.89
C THR A 177 -23.03 -5.67 -13.46
N PHE A 178 -21.96 -6.17 -12.82
CA PHE A 178 -21.55 -5.73 -11.48
C PHE A 178 -21.32 -4.22 -11.46
N LEU A 179 -20.52 -3.68 -12.38
CA LEU A 179 -20.20 -2.25 -12.44
C LEU A 179 -21.43 -1.35 -12.67
N ARG A 180 -22.49 -1.85 -13.30
CA ARG A 180 -23.77 -1.12 -13.44
C ARG A 180 -24.58 -1.08 -12.15
N ASN A 181 -24.31 -1.94 -11.19
CA ASN A 181 -25.02 -2.01 -9.92
C ASN A 181 -24.22 -1.43 -8.74
N VAL A 182 -23.01 -0.87 -8.99
CA VAL A 182 -22.19 -0.29 -7.92
C VAL A 182 -22.89 0.94 -7.32
N ASP A 183 -23.01 0.94 -5.99
CA ASP A 183 -23.39 2.11 -5.22
C ASP A 183 -22.15 2.96 -4.91
N TRP A 184 -21.91 3.93 -5.76
CA TRP A 184 -20.74 4.81 -5.65
C TRP A 184 -20.82 5.78 -4.46
N GLN A 185 -22.01 6.05 -3.91
CA GLN A 185 -22.13 6.81 -2.68
C GLN A 185 -21.60 6.01 -1.49
N ALA A 186 -21.91 4.71 -1.45
CA ALA A 186 -21.35 3.83 -0.44
C ALA A 186 -19.82 3.67 -0.56
N VAL A 187 -19.28 3.64 -1.79
CA VAL A 187 -17.82 3.60 -2.04
C VAL A 187 -17.16 4.91 -1.58
N GLU A 188 -17.77 6.07 -1.90
CA GLU A 188 -17.30 7.38 -1.46
C GLU A 188 -17.27 7.48 0.07
N GLY A 189 -18.35 7.08 0.76
CA GLY A 189 -18.39 7.10 2.23
C GLY A 189 -17.27 6.26 2.85
N ARG A 190 -16.91 5.11 2.25
CA ARG A 190 -15.77 4.30 2.69
C ARG A 190 -14.42 4.99 2.40
N LEU A 191 -14.29 5.72 1.30
CA LEU A 191 -13.10 6.53 1.02
C LEU A 191 -12.94 7.65 2.06
N ASP A 192 -14.03 8.35 2.38
CA ASP A 192 -14.03 9.41 3.40
C ASP A 192 -13.58 8.88 4.76
N ASP A 193 -14.02 7.68 5.14
CA ASP A 193 -13.59 7.05 6.38
C ASP A 193 -12.13 6.57 6.31
N ALA A 194 -11.72 6.00 5.18
CA ALA A 194 -10.36 5.50 4.99
C ALA A 194 -9.31 6.63 4.97
N THR A 195 -9.66 7.80 4.45
CA THR A 195 -8.75 8.97 4.43
C THR A 195 -8.49 9.57 5.82
N LYS A 196 -9.35 9.30 6.80
CA LYS A 196 -9.15 9.69 8.20
C LYS A 196 -8.12 8.81 8.93
N VAL A 197 -7.80 7.64 8.35
CA VAL A 197 -6.75 6.76 8.90
C VAL A 197 -5.40 7.43 8.67
N ALA A 198 -4.72 7.78 9.75
CA ALA A 198 -3.42 8.41 9.66
C ALA A 198 -2.41 7.50 8.94
N PRO A 199 -1.60 8.04 8.02
CA PRO A 199 -0.51 7.26 7.43
C PRO A 199 0.47 6.80 8.52
N PRO A 200 1.22 5.71 8.28
CA PRO A 200 2.27 5.28 9.20
C PRO A 200 3.18 6.46 9.51
N ARG A 201 3.35 6.76 10.79
CA ARG A 201 4.23 7.88 11.18
C ARG A 201 5.65 7.56 10.72
N PRO A 202 6.33 8.49 10.03
CA PRO A 202 7.76 8.35 9.78
C PRO A 202 8.48 8.21 11.12
N LEU A 203 9.54 7.42 11.15
CA LEU A 203 10.43 7.36 12.30
C LEU A 203 11.09 8.73 12.45
N VAL A 204 10.55 9.58 13.33
CA VAL A 204 11.13 10.90 13.64
C VAL A 204 12.25 10.68 14.64
N GLN A 205 13.44 11.11 14.30
CA GLN A 205 14.57 11.14 15.23
C GLN A 205 14.38 12.31 16.19
N LYS A 206 13.85 12.02 17.38
CA LYS A 206 13.55 13.03 18.39
C LYS A 206 14.77 13.86 18.82
N GLU A 207 15.98 13.30 18.67
CA GLU A 207 17.24 13.94 19.04
C GLU A 207 17.56 15.20 18.20
N PHE A 208 17.08 15.26 16.95
CA PHE A 208 17.41 16.34 16.01
C PHE A 208 16.22 17.26 15.67
N GLY A 209 15.10 17.12 16.36
CA GLY A 209 13.91 17.97 16.17
C GLY A 209 13.39 17.98 14.73
N ASP A 210 13.14 19.19 14.21
CA ASP A 210 12.60 19.41 12.86
C ASP A 210 13.70 19.54 11.79
N LEU A 211 14.86 18.90 11.97
CA LEU A 211 15.93 18.93 10.98
C LEU A 211 15.43 18.37 9.65
N PRO A 212 15.51 19.13 8.53
CA PRO A 212 14.97 18.69 7.26
C PRO A 212 15.75 17.50 6.70
N GLY A 213 15.05 16.40 6.48
CA GLY A 213 15.53 15.22 5.76
C GLY A 213 15.09 15.24 4.30
N VAL A 214 15.85 14.56 3.44
CA VAL A 214 15.54 14.37 2.02
C VAL A 214 15.63 12.89 1.68
N GLY A 215 14.67 12.38 0.88
CA GLY A 215 14.66 11.00 0.43
C GLY A 215 15.71 10.74 -0.67
N VAL A 216 16.19 9.48 -0.76
CA VAL A 216 17.15 9.09 -1.82
C VAL A 216 16.60 9.35 -3.22
N GLU A 217 15.32 9.04 -3.46
CA GLU A 217 14.72 9.24 -4.78
C GLU A 217 14.63 10.73 -5.17
N GLU A 218 14.37 11.60 -4.19
CA GLU A 218 14.37 13.04 -4.39
C GLU A 218 15.79 13.55 -4.75
N VAL A 219 16.82 13.08 -4.04
CA VAL A 219 18.22 13.40 -4.35
C VAL A 219 18.59 12.93 -5.76
N ARG A 220 18.19 11.71 -6.14
CA ARG A 220 18.40 11.17 -7.49
C ARG A 220 17.70 12.00 -8.57
N ALA A 221 16.47 12.41 -8.30
CA ALA A 221 15.73 13.27 -9.22
C ALA A 221 16.43 14.63 -9.40
N MET A 222 16.88 15.26 -8.32
CA MET A 222 17.63 16.52 -8.38
C MET A 222 18.90 16.39 -9.23
N LEU A 223 19.67 15.30 -9.03
CA LEU A 223 20.89 15.04 -9.80
C LEU A 223 20.60 14.77 -11.28
N ALA A 224 19.55 13.99 -11.59
CA ALA A 224 19.14 13.67 -12.96
C ALA A 224 18.64 14.90 -13.73
N GLU A 225 18.00 15.85 -13.04
CA GLU A 225 17.55 17.11 -13.59
C GLU A 225 18.66 18.18 -13.73
N GLY A 226 19.89 17.85 -13.29
CA GLY A 226 21.02 18.78 -13.28
C GLY A 226 20.82 19.97 -12.35
N LYS A 227 19.99 19.83 -11.30
CA LYS A 227 19.79 20.87 -10.29
C LYS A 227 21.07 21.06 -9.46
N PRO A 228 21.44 22.30 -9.15
CA PRO A 228 22.57 22.56 -8.27
C PRO A 228 22.41 21.82 -6.93
N LEU A 229 23.38 20.99 -6.56
CA LEU A 229 23.34 20.21 -5.35
C LEU A 229 24.76 19.78 -4.93
N GLN A 230 25.15 20.09 -3.71
CA GLN A 230 26.37 19.61 -3.11
C GLN A 230 26.09 18.36 -2.27
N LEU A 231 26.29 17.18 -2.87
CA LEU A 231 26.10 15.89 -2.16
C LEU A 231 27.41 15.44 -1.52
N ILE A 232 27.41 15.17 -0.22
CA ILE A 232 28.62 14.92 0.58
C ILE A 232 28.46 13.64 1.40
N ASP A 233 29.47 12.78 1.31
CA ASP A 233 29.60 11.60 2.18
C ASP A 233 30.25 11.98 3.50
N THR A 234 29.51 11.82 4.58
CA THR A 234 29.97 12.07 5.94
C THR A 234 29.94 10.80 6.80
N ARG A 235 30.14 9.64 6.19
CA ARG A 235 30.30 8.39 6.94
C ARG A 235 31.53 8.48 7.84
N PRO A 236 31.45 7.96 9.09
CA PRO A 236 32.64 7.87 9.95
C PRO A 236 33.78 7.10 9.24
N LYS A 237 35.00 7.51 9.49
CA LYS A 237 36.20 6.97 8.83
C LYS A 237 36.29 5.44 8.85
N HIS A 238 35.88 4.81 9.96
CA HIS A 238 35.87 3.36 10.09
C HIS A 238 34.82 2.66 9.22
N PHE A 239 33.73 3.37 8.80
CA PHE A 239 32.79 2.84 7.82
C PHE A 239 33.34 2.94 6.41
N VAL A 240 33.94 4.07 6.04
CA VAL A 240 34.54 4.27 4.72
C VAL A 240 35.69 3.30 4.48
N SER A 241 36.51 3.01 5.48
CA SER A 241 37.60 2.04 5.36
C SER A 241 37.16 0.59 5.15
N ARG A 242 35.91 0.28 5.58
CA ARG A 242 35.30 -1.05 5.38
C ARG A 242 34.49 -1.14 4.08
N GLN A 243 33.83 -0.07 3.72
CA GLN A 243 32.98 0.05 2.52
C GLN A 243 33.64 1.09 1.61
N GLN A 244 34.54 0.64 0.75
CA GLN A 244 35.33 1.51 -0.12
C GLN A 244 34.53 2.12 -1.28
N ASP A 245 33.24 1.83 -1.39
CA ASP A 245 32.34 2.43 -2.36
C ASP A 245 31.76 3.74 -1.86
N ILE A 246 31.58 4.69 -2.76
CA ILE A 246 30.99 6.01 -2.52
C ILE A 246 29.98 6.32 -3.62
N ALA A 247 28.96 7.13 -3.38
CA ALA A 247 28.05 7.58 -4.43
C ALA A 247 28.85 8.29 -5.54
N GLU A 248 28.48 8.05 -6.80
CA GLU A 248 29.19 8.64 -7.94
C GLU A 248 29.10 10.18 -7.92
N GLY A 249 30.20 10.86 -8.22
CA GLY A 249 30.26 12.32 -8.17
C GLY A 249 30.41 12.94 -6.77
N VAL A 250 30.44 12.12 -5.71
CA VAL A 250 30.50 12.57 -4.32
C VAL A 250 31.92 12.56 -3.77
N THR A 251 32.20 13.48 -2.87
CA THR A 251 33.45 13.55 -2.09
C THR A 251 33.18 13.19 -0.64
N TRP A 252 34.03 12.40 -0.04
CA TRP A 252 33.99 12.13 1.40
C TRP A 252 34.58 13.30 2.17
N ARG A 253 33.93 13.67 3.26
CA ARG A 253 34.38 14.69 4.22
C ARG A 253 34.30 14.17 5.65
N ASP A 254 35.28 14.45 6.43
CA ASP A 254 35.34 13.99 7.82
C ASP A 254 34.23 14.66 8.66
N PRO A 255 33.25 13.90 9.17
CA PRO A 255 32.15 14.48 9.97
C PRO A 255 32.59 15.04 11.33
N GLU A 256 33.79 14.70 11.81
CA GLU A 256 34.32 15.22 13.07
C GLU A 256 35.04 16.59 12.89
N ARG A 257 35.29 16.96 11.61
CA ARG A 257 36.07 18.16 11.24
C ARG A 257 35.28 19.09 10.32
N VAL A 258 33.95 19.22 10.53
CA VAL A 258 33.06 20.02 9.68
C VAL A 258 33.55 21.45 9.51
N GLY A 259 34.04 22.08 10.58
CA GLY A 259 34.57 23.45 10.55
C GLY A 259 35.76 23.68 9.64
N GLU A 260 36.51 22.61 9.27
CA GLU A 260 37.70 22.75 8.42
C GLU A 260 37.35 22.76 6.92
N TRP A 261 36.29 22.07 6.52
CA TRP A 261 35.92 21.91 5.10
C TRP A 261 34.66 22.66 4.70
N MET A 262 33.80 23.07 5.65
CA MET A 262 32.53 23.75 5.29
C MET A 262 32.75 25.06 4.52
N GLY A 263 33.91 25.73 4.71
CA GLY A 263 34.27 26.95 3.99
C GLY A 263 34.52 26.76 2.49
N GLU A 264 34.66 25.51 2.03
CA GLU A 264 34.81 25.13 0.61
C GLU A 264 33.49 25.02 -0.10
N LEU A 265 32.35 25.00 0.63
CA LEU A 265 31.01 24.81 0.08
C LEU A 265 30.42 26.12 -0.44
N SER A 266 29.66 26.04 -1.53
CA SER A 266 28.84 27.17 -2.00
C SER A 266 27.68 27.42 -1.05
N ARG A 267 27.41 28.67 -0.74
CA ARG A 267 26.23 29.08 0.05
C ARG A 267 24.99 29.25 -0.78
N GLU A 268 25.14 29.28 -2.11
CA GLU A 268 24.05 29.47 -3.08
C GLU A 268 23.40 28.14 -3.46
N GLU A 269 24.08 27.02 -3.21
CA GLU A 269 23.61 25.70 -3.57
C GLU A 269 23.20 24.89 -2.33
N PRO A 270 22.08 24.16 -2.35
CA PRO A 270 21.69 23.29 -1.25
C PRO A 270 22.75 22.22 -1.01
N VAL A 271 22.94 21.86 0.25
CA VAL A 271 23.88 20.81 0.67
C VAL A 271 23.08 19.62 1.18
N VAL A 272 23.35 18.44 0.65
CA VAL A 272 22.82 17.19 1.18
C VAL A 272 23.96 16.34 1.70
N VAL A 273 23.94 16.04 2.99
CA VAL A 273 24.91 15.15 3.61
C VAL A 273 24.33 13.77 3.86
N TYR A 274 25.13 12.73 3.74
CA TYR A 274 24.70 11.40 4.12
C TYR A 274 25.76 10.67 4.96
N CYS A 275 25.31 9.83 5.88
CA CYS A 275 26.14 8.86 6.57
C CYS A 275 25.77 7.43 6.16
N ALA A 276 26.10 6.41 6.94
CA ALA A 276 25.84 5.01 6.57
C ALA A 276 24.34 4.69 6.42
N TYR A 277 23.49 5.17 7.34
CA TYR A 277 22.07 4.80 7.42
C TYR A 277 21.11 5.99 7.52
N GLY A 278 21.60 7.23 7.40
CA GLY A 278 20.76 8.44 7.39
C GLY A 278 20.25 8.87 8.76
N PHE A 279 20.95 8.56 9.82
CA PHE A 279 20.67 9.04 11.17
C PHE A 279 21.96 9.36 11.92
N HIS A 280 21.85 10.11 13.00
CA HIS A 280 22.92 10.50 13.91
C HIS A 280 24.07 11.32 13.25
N VAL A 281 25.06 10.70 12.59
CA VAL A 281 26.21 11.44 12.04
C VAL A 281 25.81 12.40 10.93
N GLY A 282 25.02 11.94 9.95
CA GLY A 282 24.50 12.80 8.89
C GLY A 282 23.63 13.94 9.44
N CYS A 283 22.79 13.64 10.44
CA CYS A 283 21.96 14.65 11.08
C CYS A 283 22.82 15.71 11.82
N ARG A 284 23.81 15.31 12.60
CA ARG A 284 24.73 16.24 13.28
C ARG A 284 25.51 17.12 12.31
N THR A 285 26.00 16.55 11.21
CA THR A 285 26.66 17.28 10.15
C THR A 285 25.74 18.31 9.49
N ALA A 286 24.50 17.88 9.12
CA ALA A 286 23.54 18.80 8.56
C ALA A 286 23.18 19.94 9.52
N LEU A 287 23.01 19.65 10.81
CA LEU A 287 22.73 20.64 11.82
C LEU A 287 23.88 21.66 11.93
N ALA A 288 25.13 21.20 12.02
CA ALA A 288 26.30 22.08 12.10
C ALA A 288 26.43 23.00 10.87
N LEU A 289 26.15 22.48 9.68
CA LEU A 289 26.11 23.26 8.44
C LEU A 289 25.00 24.32 8.46
N ARG A 290 23.82 23.98 8.97
CA ARG A 290 22.71 24.93 9.11
C ARG A 290 23.00 26.04 10.11
N GLU A 291 23.60 25.70 11.23
CA GLU A 291 24.08 26.68 12.24
C GLU A 291 25.11 27.64 11.63
N ALA A 292 25.90 27.17 10.66
CA ALA A 292 26.84 28.00 9.88
C ALA A 292 26.16 28.75 8.70
N GLY A 293 24.83 28.63 8.50
CA GLY A 293 24.03 29.37 7.51
C GLY A 293 23.93 28.74 6.14
N PHE A 294 24.18 27.44 6.00
CA PHE A 294 23.95 26.70 4.76
C PHE A 294 22.51 26.15 4.68
N ASP A 295 21.92 26.02 3.47
CA ASP A 295 20.73 25.21 3.24
C ASP A 295 21.12 23.73 3.23
N ALA A 296 21.31 23.16 4.42
CA ALA A 296 21.77 21.79 4.59
C ALA A 296 20.63 20.85 5.01
N ARG A 297 20.59 19.66 4.41
CA ARG A 297 19.66 18.57 4.69
C ARG A 297 20.43 17.27 4.84
N TYR A 298 19.86 16.28 5.55
CA TYR A 298 20.44 14.95 5.61
C TYR A 298 19.65 13.97 4.74
N MET A 299 20.33 13.03 4.08
CA MET A 299 19.67 11.95 3.32
C MET A 299 19.17 10.86 4.28
N THR A 300 17.85 10.66 4.34
CA THR A 300 17.15 9.93 5.41
C THR A 300 17.53 8.45 5.58
N VAL A 301 18.06 7.80 4.53
CA VAL A 301 18.44 6.37 4.56
C VAL A 301 19.94 6.16 4.30
N GLY A 302 20.68 7.25 4.15
CA GLY A 302 22.12 7.26 4.00
C GLY A 302 22.66 6.43 2.82
N HIS A 303 23.94 6.08 2.87
CA HIS A 303 24.60 5.30 1.83
C HIS A 303 24.01 3.91 1.61
N SER A 304 23.54 3.25 2.66
CA SER A 304 22.83 1.97 2.54
C SER A 304 21.56 2.08 1.73
N GLY A 305 20.77 3.12 1.93
CA GLY A 305 19.58 3.40 1.14
C GLY A 305 19.91 3.74 -0.32
N TRP A 306 20.98 4.52 -0.55
CA TRP A 306 21.48 4.82 -1.90
C TRP A 306 21.75 3.54 -2.70
N LYS A 307 22.45 2.57 -2.10
CA LYS A 307 22.71 1.27 -2.73
C LYS A 307 21.46 0.40 -2.86
N ALA A 308 20.59 0.43 -1.86
CA ALA A 308 19.37 -0.39 -1.86
C ALA A 308 18.42 -0.06 -3.02
N VAL A 309 18.40 1.17 -3.50
CA VAL A 309 17.62 1.59 -4.67
C VAL A 309 18.40 1.46 -6.00
N GLY A 310 19.56 0.83 -5.99
CA GLY A 310 20.39 0.64 -7.20
C GLY A 310 21.01 1.94 -7.74
N ALA A 311 21.22 2.95 -6.89
CA ALA A 311 21.86 4.18 -7.31
C ALA A 311 23.37 3.99 -7.56
N PRO A 312 23.98 4.74 -8.51
CA PRO A 312 25.36 4.50 -8.94
C PRO A 312 26.37 4.79 -7.83
N VAL A 313 27.37 3.89 -7.72
CA VAL A 313 28.50 4.01 -6.81
C VAL A 313 29.81 3.81 -7.55
N LYS A 314 30.88 4.43 -7.07
CA LYS A 314 32.26 4.20 -7.52
C LYS A 314 33.12 3.75 -6.35
N MET A 315 34.25 3.10 -6.64
CA MET A 315 35.26 2.82 -5.62
C MET A 315 35.89 4.14 -5.19
N ASN A 316 36.01 4.35 -3.90
CA ASN A 316 36.76 5.46 -3.34
C ASN A 316 38.26 5.12 -3.46
N ALA A 317 38.99 5.88 -4.24
CA ALA A 317 40.42 5.66 -4.53
C ALA A 317 41.30 5.96 -3.30
#